data_fe40f4c8466c493468c42c43e25223e5
#
_entry.id   fe40f4c8466c493468c42c43e25223e5
#
_cell.length_a   1.000
_cell.length_b   1.000
_cell.length_c   1.000
_cell.angle_alpha   90.00
_cell.angle_beta   90.00
_cell.angle_gamma   90.00
#
_symmetry.space_group_name_H-M   'P 1'
#
loop_
_entity.id
_entity.type
_entity.pdbx_description
1 polymer ?
#
loop_
_entity_poly.entity_id
_entity_poly.type
_entity_poly.pdbx_seq_one_letter_code
_entity_poly.pdbx_strand_id
1 'polypeptide(L)'
;MKRNFALRIDSLLGGVRSSLDAIVEYLRHHVPLGDLSEEEFRKYCQLIGKSMYGTIEFSKELYGQYPNITSGDLKSEPSKS
;
A
#
# COMPACT_ATOMS: atom_id res chain seq x y z
N MET A 1 18.52 0.91 11.42
CA MET A 1 17.76 1.90 10.62
C MET A 1 17.35 3.04 11.52
N LYS A 2 17.50 4.26 11.02
CA LYS A 2 17.13 5.42 11.82
C LYS A 2 15.63 5.68 11.69
N ARG A 3 15.06 6.28 12.75
CA ARG A 3 13.62 6.50 12.77
C ARG A 3 13.13 7.37 11.62
N ASN A 4 13.87 8.43 11.28
CA ASN A 4 13.44 9.29 10.19
C ASN A 4 13.44 8.55 8.86
N PHE A 5 14.40 7.66 8.68
CA PHE A 5 14.46 6.84 7.48
C PHE A 5 13.26 5.88 7.45
N ALA A 6 12.95 5.28 8.59
CA ALA A 6 11.81 4.36 8.66
C ALA A 6 10.49 5.08 8.36
N LEU A 7 10.34 6.31 8.84
CA LEU A 7 9.14 7.08 8.54
C LEU A 7 9.03 7.37 7.05
N ARG A 8 10.16 7.65 6.42
CA ARG A 8 10.14 7.89 4.98
C ARG A 8 9.74 6.64 4.22
N ILE A 9 10.27 5.49 4.62
CA ILE A 9 9.93 4.23 3.98
C ILE A 9 8.44 3.95 4.16
N ASP A 10 7.92 4.17 5.35
CA ASP A 10 6.49 3.94 5.59
C ASP A 10 5.63 4.84 4.70
N SER A 11 6.03 6.07 4.52
CA SER A 11 5.32 6.99 3.64
C SER A 11 5.33 6.50 2.20
N LEU A 12 6.48 6.02 1.74
CA LEU A 12 6.59 5.51 0.37
C LEU A 12 5.75 4.24 0.18
N LEU A 13 5.71 3.38 1.20
CA LEU A 13 4.85 2.21 1.13
C LEU A 13 3.38 2.58 1.03
N GLY A 14 2.98 3.63 1.73
CA GLY A 14 1.61 4.13 1.61
C GLY A 14 1.31 4.58 0.19
N GLY A 15 2.26 5.24 -0.45
CA GLY A 15 2.11 5.66 -1.83
C GLY A 15 1.97 4.47 -2.78
N VAL A 16 2.74 3.41 -2.53
CA VAL A 16 2.63 2.21 -3.35
C VAL A 16 1.24 1.60 -3.21
N ARG A 17 0.73 1.49 -1.98
CA ARG A 17 -0.60 0.92 -1.78
C ARG A 17 -1.69 1.75 -2.47
N SER A 18 -1.57 3.07 -2.42
CA SER A 18 -2.52 3.93 -3.12
C SER A 18 -2.47 3.71 -4.63
N SER A 19 -1.26 3.53 -5.17
CA SER A 19 -1.09 3.28 -6.60
C SER A 19 -1.70 1.94 -6.99
N LEU A 20 -1.53 0.93 -6.15
CA LEU A 20 -2.11 -0.38 -6.44
C LEU A 20 -3.63 -0.32 -6.43
N ASP A 21 -4.21 0.42 -5.49
CA ASP A 21 -5.65 0.61 -5.46
C ASP A 21 -6.14 1.33 -6.71
N ALA A 22 -5.39 2.32 -7.16
CA ALA A 22 -5.76 3.06 -8.37
C ALA A 22 -5.76 2.14 -9.60
N ILE A 23 -4.80 1.21 -9.66
CA ILE A 23 -4.77 0.26 -10.75
C ILE A 23 -6.02 -0.62 -10.74
N VAL A 24 -6.42 -1.11 -9.58
CA VAL A 24 -7.61 -1.94 -9.48
C VAL A 24 -8.84 -1.18 -9.95
N GLU A 25 -8.97 0.08 -9.53
CA GLU A 25 -10.12 0.88 -9.94
C GLU A 25 -10.12 1.12 -11.44
N TYR A 26 -8.96 1.36 -12.01
CA TYR A 26 -8.85 1.56 -13.44
C TYR A 26 -9.27 0.29 -14.20
N LEU A 27 -8.78 -0.86 -13.76
CA LEU A 27 -9.15 -2.12 -14.39
C LEU A 27 -10.64 -2.39 -14.28
N ARG A 28 -11.20 -2.15 -13.08
CA ARG A 28 -12.62 -2.38 -12.85
C ARG A 28 -13.47 -1.56 -13.80
N HIS A 29 -13.05 -0.33 -14.03
CA HIS A 29 -13.79 0.57 -14.88
C HIS A 29 -13.79 0.12 -16.34
N HIS A 30 -12.78 -0.60 -16.75
CA HIS A 30 -12.62 -1.01 -18.13
C HIS A 30 -13.20 -2.37 -18.46
N VAL A 31 -13.63 -3.12 -17.47
CA VAL A 31 -14.29 -4.41 -17.74
C VAL A 31 -15.57 -4.21 -18.55
N PRO A 32 -16.50 -3.30 -18.15
CA PRO A 32 -17.72 -3.14 -18.95
C PRO A 32 -17.45 -2.56 -20.33
N LEU A 33 -16.30 -1.94 -20.53
CA LEU A 33 -15.95 -1.39 -21.83
C LEU A 33 -15.38 -2.43 -22.78
N GLY A 34 -15.17 -3.64 -22.30
CA GLY A 34 -14.65 -4.71 -23.12
C GLY A 34 -13.15 -4.73 -23.31
N ASP A 35 -12.43 -3.89 -22.57
CA ASP A 35 -10.98 -3.83 -22.70
C ASP A 35 -10.29 -5.01 -22.03
N LEU A 36 -10.97 -5.64 -21.08
CA LEU A 36 -10.45 -6.87 -20.49
C LEU A 36 -11.66 -7.67 -20.01
N SER A 37 -11.48 -8.99 -19.92
CA SER A 37 -12.53 -9.88 -19.47
C SER A 37 -12.61 -9.88 -17.94
N GLU A 38 -13.72 -10.40 -17.42
CA GLU A 38 -13.85 -10.57 -15.98
C GLU A 38 -12.82 -11.52 -15.43
N GLU A 39 -12.49 -12.54 -16.22
CA GLU A 39 -11.48 -13.50 -15.81
C GLU A 39 -10.11 -12.84 -15.70
N GLU A 40 -9.77 -12.02 -16.68
CA GLU A 40 -8.52 -11.25 -16.63
C GLU A 40 -8.50 -10.30 -15.45
N PHE A 41 -9.63 -9.63 -15.22
CA PHE A 41 -9.73 -8.72 -14.08
C PHE A 41 -9.45 -9.44 -12.78
N ARG A 42 -10.07 -10.62 -12.62
CA ARG A 42 -9.90 -11.40 -11.39
C ARG A 42 -8.45 -11.83 -11.21
N LYS A 43 -7.81 -12.27 -12.30
CA LYS A 43 -6.43 -12.68 -12.27
C LYS A 43 -5.51 -11.51 -11.89
N TYR A 44 -5.75 -10.36 -12.50
CA TYR A 44 -4.90 -9.20 -12.22
C TYR A 44 -5.09 -8.70 -10.80
N CYS A 45 -6.31 -8.76 -10.27
CA CYS A 45 -6.53 -8.40 -8.89
C CYS A 45 -5.78 -9.32 -7.93
N GLN A 46 -5.67 -10.60 -8.26
CA GLN A 46 -4.90 -11.51 -7.44
C GLN A 46 -3.41 -11.14 -7.44
N LEU A 47 -2.89 -10.77 -8.61
CA LEU A 47 -1.49 -10.35 -8.69
C LEU A 47 -1.24 -9.08 -7.90
N ILE A 48 -2.18 -8.14 -7.98
CA ILE A 48 -2.06 -6.90 -7.22
C ILE A 48 -2.16 -7.20 -5.73
N GLY A 49 -3.02 -8.14 -5.34
CA GLY A 49 -3.13 -8.54 -3.96
C GLY A 49 -1.84 -9.09 -3.38
N LYS A 50 -1.09 -9.84 -4.18
CA LYS A 50 0.22 -10.33 -3.73
C LYS A 50 1.19 -9.19 -3.50
N SER A 51 1.16 -8.18 -4.37
CA SER A 51 2.02 -7.02 -4.20
C SER A 51 1.63 -6.23 -2.96
N MET A 52 0.34 -6.08 -2.73
CA MET A 52 -0.17 -5.39 -1.55
C MET A 52 0.27 -6.11 -0.28
N TYR A 53 0.20 -7.43 -0.30
CA TYR A 53 0.60 -8.24 0.84
C TYR A 53 2.07 -7.99 1.18
N GLY A 54 2.92 -7.87 0.15
CA GLY A 54 4.33 -7.58 0.37
C GLY A 54 4.55 -6.26 1.08
N THR A 55 3.78 -5.23 0.72
CA THR A 55 3.93 -3.95 1.40
C THR A 55 3.48 -4.03 2.84
N ILE A 56 2.46 -4.83 3.11
CA ILE A 56 1.97 -5.00 4.48
C ILE A 56 3.01 -5.71 5.32
N GLU A 57 3.64 -6.74 4.77
CA GLU A 57 4.69 -7.47 5.50
C GLU A 57 5.88 -6.56 5.80
N PHE A 58 6.25 -5.71 4.83
CA PHE A 58 7.32 -4.77 5.06
C PHE A 58 6.95 -3.79 6.16
N SER A 59 5.71 -3.30 6.16
CA SER A 59 5.24 -2.40 7.21
C SER A 59 5.33 -3.06 8.59
N LYS A 60 5.00 -4.34 8.67
CA LYS A 60 5.10 -5.06 9.94
C LYS A 60 6.53 -5.10 10.45
N GLU A 61 7.49 -5.26 9.54
CA GLU A 61 8.88 -5.24 9.93
C GLU A 61 9.28 -3.89 10.49
N LEU A 62 8.83 -2.83 9.83
CA LEU A 62 9.13 -1.48 10.32
C LEU A 62 8.52 -1.24 11.70
N TYR A 63 7.28 -1.64 11.87
CA TYR A 63 6.59 -1.42 13.14
C TYR A 63 7.19 -2.27 14.24
N GLY A 64 7.72 -3.45 13.88
CA GLY A 64 8.41 -4.29 14.86
C GLY A 64 9.67 -3.64 15.39
N GLN A 65 10.41 -2.96 14.52
CA GLN A 65 11.63 -2.26 14.92
C GLN A 65 11.34 -0.92 15.59
N TYR A 66 10.26 -0.27 15.19
CA TYR A 66 9.89 1.05 15.68
C TYR A 66 8.43 1.03 16.09
N PRO A 67 8.12 0.49 17.26
CA PRO A 67 6.71 0.31 17.65
C PRO A 67 5.91 1.59 17.71
N ASN A 68 6.59 2.72 17.82
CA ASN A 68 5.91 4.01 17.88
C ASN A 68 5.57 4.59 16.52
N ILE A 69 5.98 3.93 15.45
CA ILE A 69 5.67 4.38 14.09
C ILE A 69 4.41 3.69 13.61
N THR A 70 3.42 4.45 13.26
CA THR A 70 2.20 3.91 12.68
C THR A 70 1.77 4.85 11.58
N SER A 71 0.80 4.44 10.80
CA SER A 71 0.27 5.34 9.77
C SER A 71 -0.25 6.63 10.38
N GLY A 72 -0.72 6.57 11.61
CA GLY A 72 -1.20 7.78 12.27
C GLY A 72 -0.10 8.77 12.55
N ASP A 73 1.12 8.26 12.80
CA ASP A 73 2.24 9.14 13.08
C ASP A 73 2.58 10.04 11.90
N LEU A 74 2.24 9.62 10.70
CA LEU A 74 2.52 10.43 9.53
C LEU A 74 1.52 11.55 9.35
N LYS A 75 0.35 11.40 9.91
CA LYS A 75 -0.70 12.38 9.77
C LYS A 75 -0.77 13.30 10.96
N SER A 76 -0.66 12.73 12.14
CA SER A 76 -0.78 13.52 13.32
C SER A 76 0.57 14.07 13.68
N GLU A 77 0.55 15.16 14.38
CA GLU A 77 1.76 15.77 14.77
C GLU A 77 2.33 15.01 15.89
N PRO A 78 3.48 14.49 15.73
CA PRO A 78 4.05 13.65 16.76
C PRO A 78 4.40 14.42 18.01
N SER A 79 4.29 15.64 17.91
CA SER A 79 4.68 16.40 19.00
C SER A 79 3.89 16.16 20.19
N LYS A 80 2.96 15.72 20.06
CA LYS A 80 2.40 15.56 21.08
C LYS A 80 3.03 14.93 21.90
N SER A 81 3.55 14.79 21.78
CA SER A 81 4.15 14.13 22.47
C SER A 81 4.56 14.16 23.19
#